data_d006d7487071751413107b36fc5d91b5
#
_entry.id   d006d7487071751413107b36fc5d91b5
#
_cell.length_a   1.000
_cell.length_b   1.000
_cell.length_c   1.000
_cell.angle_alpha   90.00
_cell.angle_beta   90.00
_cell.angle_gamma   90.00
#
_symmetry.space_group_name_H-M   'P 1'
#
loop_
_entity.id
_entity.type
_entity.pdbx_description
1 polymer ?
#
loop_
_entity_poly.entity_id
_entity_poly.type
_entity_poly.pdbx_seq_one_letter_code
_entity_poly.pdbx_strand_id
1 'polypeptide(L)'
;MEILIIGAGAMGGLFASLLAPHARVRLLTTNLDHARAINARGLMLTAMDGSVRTATVTVLSGPGEDDRRADLVLICTKARATEAAAATAGRFLAGDGLALTLQNGLGNLERLAATVGADRSAAGVTSQAATLLAPGHVRHAGRGPTVLGRIPGQAGRLATVADLFNLAGIDTEVADDVDALLWSKLMVNVGINALVALLRVPNGALLLAPECEALMAEAVAEAEAVAGALGIELPGGRQTDRVRQVCAQTAANRASMLQDILRGAPTEIDAINGAIVAKGQELGIPTPVNQLLTRLIKALEATASYRIESFSSATSPQESPCTRKS
;
A
#
# COMPACT_ATOMS: atom_id res chain seq x y z
N MET A 1 -12.81 -19.23 10.61
CA MET A 1 -11.40 -18.91 10.36
C MET A 1 -10.92 -17.91 11.40
N GLU A 2 -9.75 -18.14 11.99
CA GLU A 2 -9.07 -17.19 12.88
C GLU A 2 -8.10 -16.36 12.03
N ILE A 3 -8.24 -15.05 12.02
CA ILE A 3 -7.43 -14.13 11.22
C ILE A 3 -6.68 -13.19 12.15
N LEU A 4 -5.37 -13.06 11.92
CA LEU A 4 -4.56 -11.99 12.50
C LEU A 4 -4.13 -11.02 11.41
N ILE A 5 -4.48 -9.76 11.53
CA ILE A 5 -4.01 -8.69 10.66
C ILE A 5 -2.90 -7.93 11.37
N ILE A 6 -1.70 -7.93 10.82
CA ILE A 6 -0.55 -7.22 11.37
C ILE A 6 -0.42 -5.88 10.64
N GLY A 7 -0.62 -4.79 11.39
CA GLY A 7 -0.63 -3.42 10.88
C GLY A 7 -2.03 -2.84 10.73
N ALA A 8 -2.47 -2.08 11.72
CA ALA A 8 -3.78 -1.41 11.76
C ALA A 8 -3.80 -0.05 11.02
N GLY A 9 -3.01 0.11 9.97
CA GLY A 9 -3.09 1.28 9.11
C GLY A 9 -4.39 1.32 8.29
N ALA A 10 -4.42 2.16 7.27
CA ALA A 10 -5.61 2.31 6.42
C ALA A 10 -6.04 0.98 5.78
N MET A 11 -5.09 0.22 5.20
CA MET A 11 -5.39 -1.06 4.55
C MET A 11 -5.76 -2.16 5.55
N GLY A 12 -4.99 -2.32 6.63
CA GLY A 12 -5.31 -3.32 7.64
C GLY A 12 -6.65 -3.05 8.33
N GLY A 13 -6.98 -1.79 8.59
CA GLY A 13 -8.29 -1.39 9.09
C GLY A 13 -9.43 -1.67 8.10
N LEU A 14 -9.20 -1.42 6.80
CA LEU A 14 -10.19 -1.75 5.77
C LEU A 14 -10.45 -3.26 5.73
N PHE A 15 -9.39 -4.08 5.60
CA PHE A 15 -9.53 -5.54 5.57
C PHE A 15 -10.15 -6.08 6.86
N ALA A 16 -9.74 -5.57 8.03
CA ALA A 16 -10.33 -5.96 9.30
C ALA A 16 -11.83 -5.68 9.34
N SER A 17 -12.26 -4.49 8.89
CA SER A 17 -13.68 -4.10 8.88
C SER A 17 -14.51 -4.93 7.92
N LEU A 18 -13.95 -5.31 6.76
CA LEU A 18 -14.64 -6.11 5.75
C LEU A 18 -14.73 -7.59 6.16
N LEU A 19 -13.69 -8.12 6.79
CA LEU A 19 -13.61 -9.54 7.15
C LEU A 19 -14.29 -9.89 8.48
N ALA A 20 -14.41 -8.93 9.40
CA ALA A 20 -14.98 -9.18 10.75
C ALA A 20 -16.40 -9.79 10.75
N PRO A 21 -17.32 -9.49 9.79
CA PRO A 21 -18.62 -10.16 9.72
C PRO A 21 -18.55 -11.65 9.37
N HIS A 22 -17.44 -12.11 8.79
CA HIS A 22 -17.29 -13.45 8.20
C HIS A 22 -16.25 -14.33 8.91
N ALA A 23 -15.43 -13.74 9.79
CA ALA A 23 -14.34 -14.43 10.49
C ALA A 23 -14.04 -13.78 11.84
N ARG A 24 -13.30 -14.49 12.70
CA ARG A 24 -12.77 -13.92 13.93
C ARG A 24 -11.49 -13.15 13.63
N VAL A 25 -11.57 -11.81 13.67
CA VAL A 25 -10.46 -10.93 13.29
C VAL A 25 -9.81 -10.33 14.52
N ARG A 26 -8.50 -10.52 14.61
CA ARG A 26 -7.61 -9.81 15.53
C ARG A 26 -6.75 -8.83 14.73
N LEU A 27 -6.55 -7.65 15.28
CA LEU A 27 -5.82 -6.57 14.62
C LEU A 27 -4.65 -6.16 15.52
N LEU A 28 -3.43 -6.39 15.07
CA LEU A 28 -2.22 -6.02 15.81
C LEU A 28 -1.74 -4.63 15.37
N THR A 29 -1.53 -3.75 16.34
CA THR A 29 -0.97 -2.41 16.09
C THR A 29 0.00 -2.02 17.20
N THR A 30 1.03 -1.26 16.84
CA THR A 30 1.94 -0.61 17.79
C THR A 30 1.48 0.81 18.15
N ASN A 31 0.45 1.33 17.48
CA ASN A 31 -0.12 2.63 17.76
C ASN A 31 -1.17 2.51 18.86
N LEU A 32 -0.79 2.89 20.09
CA LEU A 32 -1.63 2.78 21.27
C LEU A 32 -2.90 3.65 21.20
N ASP A 33 -2.85 4.83 20.58
CA ASP A 33 -4.03 5.69 20.43
C ASP A 33 -5.05 5.05 19.49
N HIS A 34 -4.55 4.41 18.42
CA HIS A 34 -5.39 3.65 17.51
C HIS A 34 -6.04 2.45 18.21
N ALA A 35 -5.25 1.69 18.97
CA ALA A 35 -5.76 0.57 19.76
C ALA A 35 -6.82 1.00 20.78
N ARG A 36 -6.55 2.06 21.54
CA ARG A 36 -7.52 2.61 22.53
C ARG A 36 -8.81 3.06 21.84
N ALA A 37 -8.72 3.72 20.70
CA ALA A 37 -9.89 4.19 19.97
C ALA A 37 -10.77 3.04 19.49
N ILE A 38 -10.16 1.96 18.96
CA ILE A 38 -10.89 0.78 18.50
C ILE A 38 -11.52 0.03 19.68
N ASN A 39 -10.79 -0.16 20.78
CA ASN A 39 -11.32 -0.82 21.97
C ASN A 39 -12.50 -0.07 22.59
N ALA A 40 -12.49 1.27 22.52
CA ALA A 40 -13.56 2.10 23.10
C ALA A 40 -14.82 2.16 22.23
N ARG A 41 -14.69 2.15 20.89
CA ARG A 41 -15.78 2.49 19.96
C ARG A 41 -15.98 1.48 18.84
N GLY A 42 -15.15 0.44 18.76
CA GLY A 42 -15.02 -0.43 17.59
C GLY A 42 -14.22 0.22 16.46
N LEU A 43 -13.97 -0.56 15.40
CA LEU A 43 -13.30 -0.09 14.20
C LEU A 43 -14.33 0.49 13.24
N MET A 44 -14.28 1.81 13.05
CA MET A 44 -15.22 2.55 12.21
C MET A 44 -14.75 2.51 10.75
N LEU A 45 -15.67 2.20 9.84
CA LEU A 45 -15.46 2.25 8.39
C LEU A 45 -16.47 3.18 7.75
N THR A 46 -16.01 4.27 7.14
CA THR A 46 -16.79 5.06 6.19
C THR A 46 -16.72 4.37 4.83
N ALA A 47 -17.85 3.89 4.33
CA ALA A 47 -17.97 3.28 3.02
C ALA A 47 -17.92 4.34 1.89
N MET A 48 -17.83 3.87 0.63
CA MET A 48 -17.73 4.76 -0.54
C MET A 48 -18.99 5.61 -0.76
N ASP A 49 -20.15 5.14 -0.32
CA ASP A 49 -21.44 5.87 -0.34
C ASP A 49 -21.58 6.87 0.82
N GLY A 50 -20.57 6.98 1.68
CA GLY A 50 -20.57 7.85 2.85
C GLY A 50 -21.18 7.23 4.11
N SER A 51 -21.82 6.07 4.03
CA SER A 51 -22.35 5.37 5.20
C SER A 51 -21.22 4.97 6.16
N VAL A 52 -21.48 4.99 7.46
CA VAL A 52 -20.52 4.60 8.49
C VAL A 52 -21.01 3.34 9.19
N ARG A 53 -20.15 2.35 9.26
CA ARG A 53 -20.39 1.12 10.00
C ARG A 53 -19.25 0.85 10.99
N THR A 54 -19.57 0.13 12.06
CA THR A 54 -18.59 -0.25 13.08
C THR A 54 -18.40 -1.75 13.05
N ALA A 55 -17.15 -2.18 12.94
CA ALA A 55 -16.77 -3.58 13.03
C ALA A 55 -16.24 -3.89 14.43
N THR A 56 -16.65 -5.03 14.98
CA THR A 56 -16.11 -5.57 16.23
C THR A 56 -14.87 -6.41 15.90
N VAL A 57 -13.71 -5.97 16.35
CA VAL A 57 -12.44 -6.67 16.21
C VAL A 57 -11.71 -6.71 17.54
N THR A 58 -10.94 -7.75 17.78
CA THR A 58 -10.03 -7.80 18.95
C THR A 58 -8.74 -7.07 18.58
N VAL A 59 -8.36 -6.05 19.35
CA VAL A 59 -7.12 -5.30 19.09
C VAL A 59 -6.05 -5.74 20.07
N LEU A 60 -4.86 -6.00 19.52
CA LEU A 60 -3.64 -6.33 20.26
C LEU A 60 -2.66 -5.17 20.10
N SER A 61 -2.10 -4.69 21.22
CA SER A 61 -1.09 -3.62 21.26
C SER A 61 0.34 -4.18 21.20
N GLY A 62 0.48 -5.50 21.36
CA GLY A 62 1.74 -6.22 21.27
C GLY A 62 1.57 -7.72 21.12
N PRO A 63 2.60 -8.42 20.64
CA PRO A 63 2.52 -9.87 20.40
C PRO A 63 2.47 -10.71 21.68
N GLY A 64 2.62 -10.11 22.87
CA GLY A 64 2.53 -10.79 24.16
C GLY A 64 1.13 -10.90 24.74
N GLU A 65 0.14 -10.25 24.16
CA GLU A 65 -1.22 -10.15 24.71
C GLU A 65 -2.13 -11.32 24.36
N ASP A 66 -1.73 -12.18 23.43
CA ASP A 66 -2.54 -13.32 22.99
C ASP A 66 -1.61 -14.45 22.48
N ASP A 67 -1.99 -15.71 22.74
CA ASP A 67 -1.27 -16.90 22.30
C ASP A 67 -2.06 -17.72 21.26
N ARG A 68 -3.25 -17.28 20.89
CA ARG A 68 -4.09 -17.99 19.91
C ARG A 68 -3.43 -18.02 18.54
N ARG A 69 -3.43 -19.18 17.92
CA ARG A 69 -2.94 -19.33 16.55
C ARG A 69 -3.95 -18.74 15.56
N ALA A 70 -3.47 -18.41 14.37
CA ALA A 70 -4.26 -17.89 13.27
C ALA A 70 -4.15 -18.80 12.05
N ASP A 71 -5.29 -19.08 11.41
CA ASP A 71 -5.36 -19.80 10.14
C ASP A 71 -4.82 -18.93 9.00
N LEU A 72 -5.07 -17.60 9.10
CA LEU A 72 -4.55 -16.59 8.16
C LEU A 72 -3.88 -15.46 8.94
N VAL A 73 -2.63 -15.16 8.58
CA VAL A 73 -1.96 -13.92 9.00
C VAL A 73 -1.84 -13.01 7.80
N LEU A 74 -2.52 -11.86 7.83
CA LEU A 74 -2.48 -10.85 6.78
C LEU A 74 -1.54 -9.71 7.16
N ILE A 75 -0.51 -9.46 6.35
CA ILE A 75 0.47 -8.40 6.60
C ILE A 75 0.07 -7.14 5.83
N CYS A 76 -0.27 -6.10 6.59
CA CYS A 76 -0.67 -4.78 6.09
C CYS A 76 0.21 -3.64 6.64
N THR A 77 1.40 -3.95 7.14
CA THR A 77 2.39 -2.94 7.55
C THR A 77 3.04 -2.30 6.32
N LYS A 78 3.77 -1.20 6.51
CA LYS A 78 4.67 -0.68 5.49
C LYS A 78 5.85 -1.64 5.28
N ALA A 79 6.40 -1.71 4.05
CA ALA A 79 7.45 -2.64 3.65
C ALA A 79 8.68 -2.64 4.57
N ARG A 80 9.05 -1.50 5.16
CA ARG A 80 10.14 -1.38 6.14
C ARG A 80 9.95 -2.20 7.42
N ALA A 81 8.71 -2.58 7.74
CA ALA A 81 8.37 -3.36 8.93
C ALA A 81 8.13 -4.84 8.62
N THR A 82 8.43 -5.30 7.40
CA THR A 82 8.12 -6.68 6.95
C THR A 82 8.84 -7.73 7.79
N GLU A 83 10.10 -7.52 8.15
CA GLU A 83 10.87 -8.48 8.97
C GLU A 83 10.25 -8.66 10.36
N ALA A 84 9.92 -7.55 11.04
CA ALA A 84 9.24 -7.61 12.34
C ALA A 84 7.84 -8.20 12.25
N ALA A 85 7.11 -7.90 11.17
CA ALA A 85 5.80 -8.47 10.89
C ALA A 85 5.89 -9.98 10.60
N ALA A 86 6.90 -10.43 9.84
CA ALA A 86 7.17 -11.83 9.54
C ALA A 86 7.53 -12.63 10.82
N ALA A 87 8.38 -12.08 11.69
CA ALA A 87 8.69 -12.70 12.99
C ALA A 87 7.42 -12.85 13.85
N THR A 88 6.57 -11.84 13.86
CA THR A 88 5.27 -11.89 14.54
C THR A 88 4.35 -12.93 13.88
N ALA A 89 4.28 -12.97 12.55
CA ALA A 89 3.50 -13.96 11.82
C ALA A 89 3.95 -15.39 12.18
N GLY A 90 5.26 -15.65 12.22
CA GLY A 90 5.78 -16.97 12.62
C GLY A 90 5.35 -17.42 14.02
N ARG A 91 5.20 -16.47 14.96
CA ARG A 91 4.71 -16.76 16.31
C ARG A 91 3.22 -17.14 16.32
N PHE A 92 2.40 -16.45 15.53
CA PHE A 92 0.93 -16.60 15.60
C PHE A 92 0.37 -17.58 14.57
N LEU A 93 1.12 -17.94 13.53
CA LEU A 93 0.62 -18.78 12.46
C LEU A 93 0.36 -20.20 12.98
N ALA A 94 -0.81 -20.77 12.65
CA ALA A 94 -1.11 -22.18 12.89
C ALA A 94 -0.21 -23.09 12.06
N GLY A 95 -0.10 -24.35 12.41
CA GLY A 95 0.79 -25.30 11.71
C GLY A 95 0.50 -25.42 10.22
N ASP A 96 -0.77 -25.39 9.84
CA ASP A 96 -1.30 -25.42 8.48
C ASP A 96 -1.78 -24.04 7.97
N GLY A 97 -1.53 -22.97 8.74
CA GLY A 97 -1.94 -21.60 8.42
C GLY A 97 -1.14 -21.00 7.27
N LEU A 98 -1.68 -19.91 6.71
CA LEU A 98 -1.09 -19.13 5.63
C LEU A 98 -0.76 -17.72 6.09
N ALA A 99 0.45 -17.24 5.82
CA ALA A 99 0.85 -15.87 5.94
C ALA A 99 0.78 -15.20 4.56
N LEU A 100 -0.05 -14.16 4.42
CA LEU A 100 -0.30 -13.44 3.17
C LEU A 100 0.17 -11.99 3.29
N THR A 101 1.01 -11.55 2.36
CA THR A 101 1.35 -10.13 2.23
C THR A 101 0.61 -9.49 1.06
N LEU A 102 -0.01 -8.32 1.31
CA LEU A 102 -0.58 -7.42 0.30
C LEU A 102 0.18 -6.09 0.24
N GLN A 103 1.40 -6.06 0.76
CA GLN A 103 2.25 -4.87 0.79
C GLN A 103 2.69 -4.48 -0.62
N ASN A 104 2.91 -3.17 -0.83
CA ASN A 104 3.45 -2.68 -2.09
C ASN A 104 4.96 -2.94 -2.20
N GLY A 105 5.44 -3.03 -3.45
CA GLY A 105 6.86 -3.18 -3.75
C GLY A 105 7.37 -4.62 -3.69
N LEU A 106 8.66 -4.79 -3.89
CA LEU A 106 9.35 -6.08 -3.93
C LEU A 106 10.04 -6.42 -2.61
N GLY A 107 10.42 -7.69 -2.47
CA GLY A 107 11.19 -8.19 -1.32
C GLY A 107 10.33 -8.53 -0.09
N ASN A 108 9.02 -8.31 -0.12
CA ASN A 108 8.14 -8.59 1.02
C ASN A 108 7.84 -10.09 1.15
N LEU A 109 7.60 -10.76 0.03
CA LEU A 109 7.34 -12.21 0.01
C LEU A 109 8.58 -12.99 0.45
N GLU A 110 9.74 -12.62 -0.05
CA GLU A 110 11.01 -13.28 0.26
C GLU A 110 11.36 -13.17 1.75
N ARG A 111 11.18 -11.97 2.35
CA ARG A 111 11.36 -11.76 3.80
C ARG A 111 10.36 -12.56 4.62
N LEU A 112 9.11 -12.63 4.17
CA LEU A 112 8.07 -13.42 4.81
C LEU A 112 8.43 -14.92 4.75
N ALA A 113 8.78 -15.42 3.56
CA ALA A 113 9.14 -16.80 3.31
C ALA A 113 10.38 -17.27 4.09
N ALA A 114 11.37 -16.39 4.22
CA ALA A 114 12.57 -16.65 5.03
C ALA A 114 12.26 -16.91 6.51
N THR A 115 11.13 -16.39 7.02
CA THR A 115 10.75 -16.54 8.42
C THR A 115 9.74 -17.65 8.65
N VAL A 116 8.69 -17.73 7.83
CA VAL A 116 7.58 -18.67 8.08
C VAL A 116 7.61 -19.90 7.17
N GLY A 117 8.53 -19.94 6.20
CA GLY A 117 8.65 -20.97 5.18
C GLY A 117 7.91 -20.59 3.89
N ALA A 118 8.48 -21.00 2.74
CA ALA A 118 7.90 -20.70 1.43
C ALA A 118 6.55 -21.43 1.22
N ASP A 119 6.39 -22.58 1.82
CA ASP A 119 5.17 -23.42 1.79
C ASP A 119 4.00 -22.82 2.59
N ARG A 120 4.25 -21.78 3.40
CA ARG A 120 3.24 -21.08 4.22
C ARG A 120 3.18 -19.59 3.97
N SER A 121 3.87 -19.11 2.93
CA SER A 121 3.92 -17.70 2.55
C SER A 121 3.23 -17.48 1.22
N ALA A 122 2.45 -16.42 1.14
CA ALA A 122 1.82 -15.98 -0.10
C ALA A 122 1.94 -14.46 -0.27
N ALA A 123 1.88 -14.02 -1.50
CA ALA A 123 1.77 -12.61 -1.83
C ALA A 123 0.57 -12.38 -2.75
N GLY A 124 0.08 -11.16 -2.74
CA GLY A 124 -0.94 -10.71 -3.66
C GLY A 124 -0.85 -9.22 -3.88
N VAL A 125 -1.59 -8.74 -4.84
CA VAL A 125 -1.78 -7.31 -5.08
C VAL A 125 -3.24 -6.96 -4.85
N THR A 126 -3.48 -5.76 -4.33
CA THR A 126 -4.84 -5.25 -4.18
C THR A 126 -4.94 -3.86 -4.79
N SER A 127 -6.02 -3.60 -5.50
CA SER A 127 -6.41 -2.29 -6.00
C SER A 127 -7.44 -1.61 -5.11
N GLN A 128 -7.68 -2.16 -3.92
CA GLN A 128 -8.45 -1.48 -2.88
C GLN A 128 -7.68 -0.25 -2.40
N ALA A 129 -8.40 0.83 -2.13
CA ALA A 129 -7.83 2.05 -1.58
C ALA A 129 -8.51 2.41 -0.25
N ALA A 130 -7.71 2.77 0.73
CA ALA A 130 -8.19 3.17 2.04
C ALA A 130 -7.44 4.40 2.56
N THR A 131 -8.11 5.17 3.41
CA THR A 131 -7.53 6.32 4.09
C THR A 131 -7.82 6.21 5.58
N LEU A 132 -6.79 6.36 6.41
CA LEU A 132 -6.97 6.51 7.85
C LEU A 132 -7.42 7.94 8.13
N LEU A 133 -8.65 8.12 8.59
CA LEU A 133 -9.24 9.42 8.88
C LEU A 133 -8.85 9.92 10.28
N ALA A 134 -8.87 9.01 11.25
CA ALA A 134 -8.53 9.27 12.64
C ALA A 134 -8.19 7.94 13.34
N PRO A 135 -7.65 7.94 14.56
CA PRO A 135 -7.53 6.72 15.35
C PRO A 135 -8.84 5.93 15.42
N GLY A 136 -8.82 4.66 15.00
CA GLY A 136 -9.99 3.78 14.97
C GLY A 136 -10.98 4.05 13.83
N HIS A 137 -10.66 4.94 12.88
CA HIS A 137 -11.57 5.30 11.80
C HIS A 137 -10.87 5.27 10.43
N VAL A 138 -11.32 4.40 9.54
CA VAL A 138 -10.84 4.29 8.17
C VAL A 138 -11.94 4.63 7.18
N ARG A 139 -11.56 5.12 6.00
CA ARG A 139 -12.46 5.32 4.86
C ARG A 139 -12.05 4.39 3.73
N HIS A 140 -13.01 3.68 3.15
CA HIS A 140 -12.87 2.97 1.89
C HIS A 140 -12.86 4.00 0.77
N ALA A 141 -11.68 4.29 0.23
CA ALA A 141 -11.47 5.39 -0.71
C ALA A 141 -11.58 4.96 -2.18
N GLY A 142 -11.50 3.67 -2.46
CA GLY A 142 -11.63 3.12 -3.81
C GLY A 142 -11.71 1.61 -3.79
N ARG A 143 -12.50 1.04 -4.68
CA ARG A 143 -12.67 -0.39 -4.87
C ARG A 143 -11.96 -0.84 -6.15
N GLY A 144 -11.28 -1.97 -6.08
CA GLY A 144 -10.68 -2.65 -7.21
C GLY A 144 -10.31 -4.08 -6.83
N PRO A 145 -9.94 -4.92 -7.81
CA PRO A 145 -9.65 -6.32 -7.58
C PRO A 145 -8.46 -6.53 -6.63
N THR A 146 -8.52 -7.66 -5.95
CA THR A 146 -7.39 -8.26 -5.25
C THR A 146 -7.01 -9.53 -5.99
N VAL A 147 -5.74 -9.72 -6.26
CA VAL A 147 -5.24 -10.92 -6.95
C VAL A 147 -4.19 -11.57 -6.07
N LEU A 148 -4.42 -12.83 -5.72
CA LEU A 148 -3.49 -13.62 -4.92
C LEU A 148 -2.61 -14.45 -5.86
N GLY A 149 -1.30 -14.40 -5.67
CA GLY A 149 -0.37 -15.19 -6.48
C GLY A 149 -0.32 -16.63 -6.01
N ARG A 150 -0.48 -17.57 -6.95
CA ARG A 150 -0.38 -18.99 -6.66
C ARG A 150 1.05 -19.37 -6.27
N ILE A 151 1.16 -20.13 -5.21
CA ILE A 151 2.42 -20.76 -4.79
C ILE A 151 2.27 -22.27 -4.92
N PRO A 152 3.26 -22.98 -5.47
CA PRO A 152 3.21 -24.43 -5.58
C PRO A 152 2.85 -25.11 -4.26
N GLY A 153 1.92 -26.08 -4.30
CA GLY A 153 1.46 -26.81 -3.12
C GLY A 153 0.40 -26.09 -2.24
N GLN A 154 -0.01 -24.87 -2.57
CA GLN A 154 -0.92 -24.08 -1.71
C GLN A 154 -2.28 -23.75 -2.34
N ALA A 155 -2.61 -24.32 -3.47
CA ALA A 155 -3.82 -23.98 -4.23
C ALA A 155 -5.11 -23.99 -3.37
N GLY A 156 -5.30 -25.00 -2.53
CA GLY A 156 -6.50 -25.11 -1.68
C GLY A 156 -6.60 -24.03 -0.60
N ARG A 157 -5.47 -23.65 0.02
CA ARG A 157 -5.45 -22.61 1.05
C ARG A 157 -5.75 -21.23 0.46
N LEU A 158 -5.14 -20.92 -0.69
CA LEU A 158 -5.38 -19.66 -1.39
C LEU A 158 -6.81 -19.54 -1.89
N ALA A 159 -7.40 -20.65 -2.41
CA ALA A 159 -8.81 -20.67 -2.79
C ALA A 159 -9.71 -20.34 -1.59
N THR A 160 -9.47 -20.95 -0.42
CA THR A 160 -10.23 -20.66 0.80
C THR A 160 -10.12 -19.19 1.22
N VAL A 161 -8.94 -18.59 1.08
CA VAL A 161 -8.76 -17.14 1.37
C VAL A 161 -9.48 -16.28 0.35
N ALA A 162 -9.41 -16.62 -0.95
CA ALA A 162 -10.12 -15.91 -2.01
C ALA A 162 -11.64 -15.99 -1.83
N ASP A 163 -12.17 -17.15 -1.49
CA ASP A 163 -13.60 -17.34 -1.20
C ASP A 163 -14.06 -16.47 -0.02
N LEU A 164 -13.27 -16.44 1.06
CA LEU A 164 -13.56 -15.58 2.21
C LEU A 164 -13.53 -14.09 1.84
N PHE A 165 -12.54 -13.67 1.04
CA PHE A 165 -12.43 -12.28 0.61
C PHE A 165 -13.63 -11.91 -0.29
N ASN A 166 -14.01 -12.77 -1.22
CA ASN A 166 -15.19 -12.60 -2.06
C ASN A 166 -16.48 -12.52 -1.23
N LEU A 167 -16.65 -13.39 -0.25
CA LEU A 167 -17.77 -13.33 0.70
C LEU A 167 -17.80 -11.99 1.46
N ALA A 168 -16.66 -11.42 1.77
CA ALA A 168 -16.51 -10.12 2.43
C ALA A 168 -16.65 -8.92 1.47
N GLY A 169 -16.99 -9.16 0.19
CA GLY A 169 -17.13 -8.13 -0.83
C GLY A 169 -15.81 -7.55 -1.35
N ILE A 170 -14.72 -8.28 -1.17
CA ILE A 170 -13.40 -7.98 -1.73
C ILE A 170 -13.24 -8.87 -2.96
N ASP A 171 -13.52 -8.33 -4.14
CA ASP A 171 -13.37 -9.02 -5.42
C ASP A 171 -11.95 -9.62 -5.54
N THR A 172 -11.85 -10.96 -5.51
CA THR A 172 -10.58 -11.66 -5.33
C THR A 172 -10.47 -12.86 -6.27
N GLU A 173 -9.36 -12.95 -6.97
CA GLU A 173 -8.99 -14.07 -7.83
C GLU A 173 -7.59 -14.61 -7.48
N VAL A 174 -7.25 -15.80 -7.97
CA VAL A 174 -5.93 -16.43 -7.82
C VAL A 174 -5.26 -16.52 -9.17
N ALA A 175 -4.10 -15.87 -9.33
CA ALA A 175 -3.28 -15.93 -10.52
C ALA A 175 -2.18 -16.97 -10.39
N ASP A 176 -1.76 -17.55 -11.54
CA ASP A 176 -0.74 -18.58 -11.59
C ASP A 176 0.69 -18.04 -11.39
N ASP A 177 0.95 -16.81 -11.82
CA ASP A 177 2.26 -16.17 -11.75
C ASP A 177 2.25 -14.99 -10.75
N VAL A 178 2.87 -15.20 -9.59
CA VAL A 178 2.98 -14.17 -8.56
C VAL A 178 3.96 -13.08 -8.93
N ASP A 179 5.04 -13.42 -9.64
CA ASP A 179 6.07 -12.45 -9.99
C ASP A 179 5.57 -11.48 -11.06
N ALA A 180 4.95 -11.98 -12.13
CA ALA A 180 4.31 -11.12 -13.13
C ALA A 180 3.27 -10.19 -12.51
N LEU A 181 2.50 -10.68 -11.52
CA LEU A 181 1.50 -9.91 -10.79
C LEU A 181 2.14 -8.75 -9.99
N LEU A 182 3.15 -9.07 -9.17
CA LEU A 182 3.84 -8.08 -8.33
C LEU A 182 4.55 -7.03 -9.19
N TRP A 183 5.25 -7.46 -10.23
CA TRP A 183 5.96 -6.58 -11.14
C TRP A 183 5.02 -5.69 -11.97
N SER A 184 3.88 -6.22 -12.41
CA SER A 184 2.87 -5.42 -13.11
C SER A 184 2.36 -4.25 -12.28
N LYS A 185 2.11 -4.47 -10.99
CA LYS A 185 1.73 -3.39 -10.06
C LYS A 185 2.90 -2.46 -9.77
N LEU A 186 4.10 -3.03 -9.65
CA LEU A 186 5.31 -2.24 -9.41
C LEU A 186 5.56 -1.23 -10.52
N MET A 187 5.37 -1.60 -11.81
CA MET A 187 5.52 -0.68 -12.95
C MET A 187 4.67 0.58 -12.79
N VAL A 188 3.41 0.41 -12.38
CA VAL A 188 2.50 1.54 -12.12
C VAL A 188 3.02 2.41 -10.98
N ASN A 189 3.44 1.79 -9.88
CA ASN A 189 3.94 2.51 -8.71
C ASN A 189 5.26 3.25 -9.01
N VAL A 190 6.17 2.63 -9.77
CA VAL A 190 7.45 3.23 -10.20
C VAL A 190 7.22 4.48 -11.04
N GLY A 191 6.30 4.43 -12.00
CA GLY A 191 6.04 5.56 -12.89
C GLY A 191 5.28 6.71 -12.23
N ILE A 192 4.44 6.44 -11.23
CA ILE A 192 3.51 7.45 -10.71
C ILE A 192 3.92 7.98 -9.32
N ASN A 193 4.23 7.09 -8.37
CA ASN A 193 4.19 7.43 -6.95
C ASN A 193 5.21 8.50 -6.54
N ALA A 194 6.46 8.36 -6.98
CA ALA A 194 7.52 9.30 -6.61
C ALA A 194 7.28 10.67 -7.26
N LEU A 195 6.89 10.71 -8.53
CA LEU A 195 6.64 11.96 -9.26
C LEU A 195 5.49 12.76 -8.63
N VAL A 196 4.34 12.14 -8.38
CA VAL A 196 3.21 12.84 -7.75
C VAL A 196 3.51 13.27 -6.31
N ALA A 197 4.35 12.53 -5.59
CA ALA A 197 4.77 12.89 -4.24
C ALA A 197 5.71 14.10 -4.22
N LEU A 198 6.65 14.17 -5.15
CA LEU A 198 7.58 15.30 -5.31
C LEU A 198 6.85 16.56 -5.76
N LEU A 199 5.98 16.45 -6.75
CA LEU A 199 5.25 17.56 -7.35
C LEU A 199 4.00 17.97 -6.55
N ARG A 200 3.53 17.12 -5.61
CA ARG A 200 2.32 17.30 -4.81
C ARG A 200 1.05 17.51 -5.65
N VAL A 201 0.92 16.73 -6.70
CA VAL A 201 -0.21 16.80 -7.65
C VAL A 201 -1.00 15.48 -7.66
N PRO A 202 -2.25 15.44 -8.14
CA PRO A 202 -2.97 14.21 -8.41
C PRO A 202 -2.36 13.48 -9.62
N ASN A 203 -2.65 12.18 -9.74
CA ASN A 203 -2.03 11.32 -10.76
C ASN A 203 -2.14 11.90 -12.18
N GLY A 204 -3.33 12.33 -12.60
CA GLY A 204 -3.56 12.82 -13.97
C GLY A 204 -2.77 14.08 -14.35
N ALA A 205 -2.30 14.84 -13.37
CA ALA A 205 -1.50 16.03 -13.64
C ALA A 205 -0.13 15.68 -14.28
N LEU A 206 0.37 14.46 -14.09
CA LEU A 206 1.60 14.02 -14.75
C LEU A 206 1.48 13.99 -16.28
N LEU A 207 0.28 13.81 -16.81
CA LEU A 207 0.01 13.78 -18.26
C LEU A 207 -0.16 15.16 -18.88
N LEU A 208 -0.15 16.23 -18.07
CA LEU A 208 -0.29 17.62 -18.54
C LEU A 208 1.05 18.28 -18.86
N ALA A 209 2.17 17.71 -18.43
CA ALA A 209 3.51 18.25 -18.63
C ALA A 209 4.39 17.20 -19.33
N PRO A 210 4.92 17.52 -20.52
CA PRO A 210 5.77 16.60 -21.29
C PRO A 210 6.97 16.07 -20.51
N GLU A 211 7.56 16.89 -19.64
CA GLU A 211 8.70 16.52 -18.80
C GLU A 211 8.32 15.48 -17.75
N CYS A 212 7.12 15.57 -17.16
CA CYS A 212 6.64 14.56 -16.21
C CYS A 212 6.38 13.22 -16.91
N GLU A 213 5.81 13.30 -18.10
CA GLU A 213 5.52 12.13 -18.94
C GLU A 213 6.81 11.44 -19.41
N ALA A 214 7.83 12.21 -19.76
CA ALA A 214 9.15 11.70 -20.12
C ALA A 214 9.81 10.99 -18.93
N LEU A 215 9.88 11.62 -17.75
CA LEU A 215 10.43 11.02 -16.53
C LEU A 215 9.67 9.75 -16.11
N MET A 216 8.35 9.74 -16.24
CA MET A 216 7.53 8.56 -15.99
C MET A 216 7.91 7.43 -16.94
N ALA A 217 8.05 7.72 -18.25
CA ALA A 217 8.40 6.74 -19.25
C ALA A 217 9.82 6.18 -19.05
N GLU A 218 10.78 7.02 -18.71
CA GLU A 218 12.16 6.63 -18.43
C GLU A 218 12.25 5.73 -17.19
N ALA A 219 11.60 6.11 -16.10
CA ALA A 219 11.58 5.30 -14.87
C ALA A 219 10.97 3.91 -15.12
N VAL A 220 9.89 3.84 -15.90
CA VAL A 220 9.24 2.58 -16.27
C VAL A 220 10.13 1.75 -17.20
N ALA A 221 10.79 2.37 -18.18
CA ALA A 221 11.68 1.66 -19.11
C ALA A 221 12.88 1.01 -18.38
N GLU A 222 13.47 1.70 -17.38
CA GLU A 222 14.49 1.12 -16.52
C GLU A 222 13.96 -0.12 -15.77
N ALA A 223 12.75 -0.02 -15.21
CA ALA A 223 12.12 -1.14 -14.51
C ALA A 223 11.77 -2.30 -15.47
N GLU A 224 11.33 -2.03 -16.71
CA GLU A 224 11.11 -3.04 -17.74
C GLU A 224 12.41 -3.78 -18.09
N ALA A 225 13.53 -3.04 -18.23
CA ALA A 225 14.84 -3.64 -18.52
C ALA A 225 15.27 -4.59 -17.39
N VAL A 226 15.08 -4.19 -16.14
CA VAL A 226 15.37 -5.04 -14.97
C VAL A 226 14.46 -6.27 -14.93
N ALA A 227 13.15 -6.12 -15.16
CA ALA A 227 12.21 -7.24 -15.20
C ALA A 227 12.57 -8.24 -16.32
N GLY A 228 12.88 -7.74 -17.51
CA GLY A 228 13.29 -8.57 -18.66
C GLY A 228 14.55 -9.38 -18.37
N ALA A 229 15.56 -8.78 -17.70
CA ALA A 229 16.78 -9.49 -17.34
C ALA A 229 16.55 -10.56 -16.24
N LEU A 230 15.48 -10.43 -15.45
CA LEU A 230 15.05 -11.44 -14.50
C LEU A 230 14.14 -12.52 -15.12
N GLY A 231 13.84 -12.41 -16.43
CA GLY A 231 12.93 -13.33 -17.10
C GLY A 231 11.44 -13.15 -16.73
N ILE A 232 11.07 -11.99 -16.16
CA ILE A 232 9.69 -11.72 -15.79
C ILE A 232 8.90 -11.32 -17.03
N GLU A 233 7.90 -12.10 -17.36
CA GLU A 233 6.98 -11.82 -18.49
C GLU A 233 5.86 -10.88 -18.02
N LEU A 234 5.93 -9.63 -18.44
CA LEU A 234 4.93 -8.61 -18.11
C LEU A 234 3.78 -8.63 -19.10
N PRO A 235 2.52 -8.76 -18.65
CA PRO A 235 1.37 -8.80 -19.55
C PRO A 235 1.08 -7.44 -20.17
N GLY A 236 0.49 -7.45 -21.38
CA GLY A 236 -0.20 -6.28 -21.93
C GLY A 236 0.64 -5.27 -22.72
N GLY A 237 1.72 -5.67 -23.38
CA GLY A 237 2.51 -4.80 -24.27
C GLY A 237 3.42 -3.83 -23.50
N ARG A 238 3.66 -2.62 -24.04
CA ARG A 238 4.58 -1.64 -23.42
C ARG A 238 4.03 -1.17 -22.06
N GLN A 239 4.82 -1.33 -21.02
CA GLN A 239 4.38 -0.97 -19.66
C GLN A 239 4.18 0.55 -19.50
N THR A 240 4.92 1.37 -20.24
CA THR A 240 4.72 2.83 -20.27
C THR A 240 3.30 3.20 -20.69
N ASP A 241 2.75 2.54 -21.71
CA ASP A 241 1.37 2.81 -22.18
C ASP A 241 0.34 2.41 -21.12
N ARG A 242 0.59 1.27 -20.44
CA ARG A 242 -0.25 0.83 -19.33
C ARG A 242 -0.20 1.81 -18.15
N VAL A 243 0.99 2.28 -17.76
CA VAL A 243 1.15 3.26 -16.68
C VAL A 243 0.44 4.57 -17.02
N ARG A 244 0.57 5.05 -18.27
CA ARG A 244 -0.15 6.21 -18.79
C ARG A 244 -1.67 6.02 -18.68
N GLN A 245 -2.17 4.86 -19.10
CA GLN A 245 -3.61 4.55 -18.98
C GLN A 245 -4.09 4.55 -17.56
N VAL A 246 -3.37 3.93 -16.62
CA VAL A 246 -3.71 3.94 -15.18
C VAL A 246 -3.67 5.36 -14.62
N CYS A 247 -2.67 6.16 -15.01
CA CYS A 247 -2.54 7.56 -14.63
C CYS A 247 -3.78 8.36 -15.05
N ALA A 248 -4.27 8.16 -16.28
CA ALA A 248 -5.49 8.79 -16.80
C ALA A 248 -6.76 8.29 -16.09
N GLN A 249 -6.90 6.98 -15.90
CA GLN A 249 -8.06 6.38 -15.23
C GLN A 249 -8.18 6.78 -13.75
N THR A 250 -7.05 7.11 -13.12
CA THR A 250 -6.97 7.52 -11.72
C THR A 250 -6.62 9.01 -11.57
N ALA A 251 -6.98 9.83 -12.55
CA ALA A 251 -6.50 11.22 -12.66
C ALA A 251 -6.74 12.07 -11.41
N ALA A 252 -7.88 11.91 -10.74
CA ALA A 252 -8.21 12.63 -9.51
C ALA A 252 -7.59 12.03 -8.23
N ASN A 253 -6.98 10.84 -8.33
CA ASN A 253 -6.46 10.14 -7.16
C ASN A 253 -5.12 10.75 -6.69
N ARG A 254 -4.89 10.66 -5.38
CA ARG A 254 -3.61 10.94 -4.75
C ARG A 254 -2.93 9.61 -4.44
N ALA A 255 -1.80 9.35 -5.08
CA ALA A 255 -1.03 8.14 -4.83
C ALA A 255 -0.66 7.99 -3.34
N SER A 256 -0.47 6.75 -2.88
CA SER A 256 -0.18 6.44 -1.47
C SER A 256 1.07 7.16 -0.96
N MET A 257 2.11 7.26 -1.78
CA MET A 257 3.35 7.96 -1.43
C MET A 257 3.13 9.45 -1.21
N LEU A 258 2.31 10.10 -2.03
CA LEU A 258 1.92 11.50 -1.79
C LEU A 258 1.17 11.64 -0.46
N GLN A 259 0.25 10.72 -0.17
CA GLN A 259 -0.48 10.74 1.10
C GLN A 259 0.47 10.56 2.31
N ASP A 260 1.50 9.72 2.19
CA ASP A 260 2.52 9.56 3.24
C ASP A 260 3.31 10.86 3.44
N ILE A 261 3.79 11.49 2.36
CA ILE A 261 4.52 12.76 2.41
C ILE A 261 3.67 13.89 3.04
N LEU A 262 2.38 13.96 2.68
CA LEU A 262 1.47 14.99 3.25
C LEU A 262 1.21 14.80 4.75
N ARG A 263 1.33 13.55 5.25
CA ARG A 263 1.19 13.23 6.68
C ARG A 263 2.51 13.27 7.46
N GLY A 264 3.63 13.55 6.79
CA GLY A 264 4.96 13.42 7.39
C GLY A 264 5.33 11.97 7.75
N ALA A 265 4.69 10.99 7.14
CA ALA A 265 4.96 9.57 7.37
C ALA A 265 6.03 9.07 6.38
N PRO A 266 6.87 8.09 6.80
CA PRO A 266 7.80 7.44 5.91
C PRO A 266 7.09 6.72 4.76
N THR A 267 7.66 6.84 3.54
CA THR A 267 7.11 6.24 2.33
C THR A 267 7.59 4.80 2.12
N GLU A 268 7.19 4.20 1.00
CA GLU A 268 7.67 2.88 0.54
C GLU A 268 8.66 3.02 -0.63
N ILE A 269 9.35 4.15 -0.76
CA ILE A 269 10.27 4.42 -1.88
C ILE A 269 11.33 3.34 -2.05
N ASP A 270 11.87 2.80 -0.95
CA ASP A 270 12.90 1.74 -0.99
C ASP A 270 12.37 0.42 -1.56
N ALA A 271 11.11 0.10 -1.33
CA ALA A 271 10.49 -1.11 -1.85
C ALA A 271 9.93 -0.93 -3.27
N ILE A 272 9.85 0.29 -3.77
CA ILE A 272 9.33 0.63 -5.12
C ILE A 272 10.50 1.01 -6.04
N ASN A 273 10.82 2.27 -6.21
CA ASN A 273 11.93 2.70 -7.08
C ASN A 273 13.29 2.20 -6.56
N GLY A 274 13.51 2.19 -5.24
CA GLY A 274 14.72 1.65 -4.61
C GLY A 274 14.92 0.16 -4.88
N ALA A 275 13.86 -0.63 -5.00
CA ALA A 275 13.96 -2.04 -5.36
C ALA A 275 14.46 -2.22 -6.81
N ILE A 276 14.02 -1.35 -7.74
CA ILE A 276 14.53 -1.33 -9.11
C ILE A 276 16.01 -1.00 -9.13
N VAL A 277 16.44 -0.01 -8.33
CA VAL A 277 17.86 0.37 -8.21
C VAL A 277 18.69 -0.80 -7.69
N ALA A 278 18.25 -1.47 -6.62
CA ALA A 278 18.96 -2.59 -6.05
C ALA A 278 19.10 -3.75 -7.04
N LYS A 279 17.99 -4.14 -7.71
CA LYS A 279 18.01 -5.19 -8.73
C LYS A 279 18.85 -4.81 -9.96
N GLY A 280 18.76 -3.55 -10.41
CA GLY A 280 19.60 -3.04 -11.48
C GLY A 280 21.10 -3.15 -11.16
N GLN A 281 21.49 -2.82 -9.92
CA GLN A 281 22.88 -2.98 -9.46
C GLN A 281 23.34 -4.45 -9.44
N GLU A 282 22.48 -5.37 -8.94
CA GLU A 282 22.77 -6.81 -8.94
C GLU A 282 22.98 -7.36 -10.36
N LEU A 283 22.26 -6.82 -11.35
CA LEU A 283 22.28 -7.27 -12.73
C LEU A 283 23.21 -6.46 -13.67
N GLY A 284 23.84 -5.39 -13.15
CA GLY A 284 24.65 -4.48 -13.97
C GLY A 284 23.83 -3.61 -14.94
N ILE A 285 22.55 -3.38 -14.66
CA ILE A 285 21.62 -2.58 -15.47
C ILE A 285 21.55 -1.17 -14.88
N PRO A 286 21.87 -0.09 -15.63
CA PRO A 286 21.75 1.27 -15.14
C PRO A 286 20.29 1.67 -14.91
N THR A 287 20.03 2.30 -13.74
CA THR A 287 18.70 2.79 -13.36
C THR A 287 18.79 4.23 -12.81
N PRO A 288 19.35 5.19 -13.57
CA PRO A 288 19.65 6.53 -13.07
C PRO A 288 18.42 7.33 -12.67
N VAL A 289 17.29 7.20 -13.39
CA VAL A 289 16.04 7.91 -13.05
C VAL A 289 15.43 7.37 -11.77
N ASN A 290 15.32 6.05 -11.62
CA ASN A 290 14.85 5.43 -10.38
C ASN A 290 15.76 5.78 -9.18
N GLN A 291 17.08 5.83 -9.40
CA GLN A 291 18.03 6.23 -8.37
C GLN A 291 17.81 7.69 -7.95
N LEU A 292 17.62 8.60 -8.92
CA LEU A 292 17.36 10.02 -8.65
C LEU A 292 16.04 10.18 -7.87
N LEU A 293 14.96 9.56 -8.32
CA LEU A 293 13.66 9.62 -7.65
C LEU A 293 13.74 9.09 -6.22
N THR A 294 14.45 7.98 -6.00
CA THR A 294 14.65 7.40 -4.68
C THR A 294 15.38 8.39 -3.76
N ARG A 295 16.46 9.01 -4.22
CA ARG A 295 17.22 9.99 -3.45
C ARG A 295 16.42 11.25 -3.14
N LEU A 296 15.63 11.75 -4.09
CA LEU A 296 14.79 12.93 -3.89
C LEU A 296 13.68 12.68 -2.86
N ILE A 297 13.00 11.54 -2.90
CA ILE A 297 11.99 11.20 -1.89
C ILE A 297 12.62 11.04 -0.51
N LYS A 298 13.78 10.36 -0.39
CA LYS A 298 14.49 10.25 0.89
C LYS A 298 14.93 11.61 1.43
N ALA A 299 15.41 12.51 0.57
CA ALA A 299 15.73 13.86 0.96
C ALA A 299 14.49 14.62 1.44
N LEU A 300 13.35 14.46 0.74
CA LEU A 300 12.07 15.07 1.12
C LEU A 300 11.57 14.55 2.48
N GLU A 301 11.77 13.27 2.80
CA GLU A 301 11.48 12.70 4.11
C GLU A 301 12.39 13.27 5.20
N ALA A 302 13.71 13.27 4.96
CA ALA A 302 14.71 13.73 5.91
C ALA A 302 14.57 15.23 6.25
N THR A 303 14.08 16.03 5.32
CA THR A 303 13.88 17.48 5.49
C THR A 303 12.47 17.87 5.90
N ALA A 304 11.63 16.90 6.27
CA ALA A 304 10.21 17.15 6.56
C ALA A 304 9.97 18.23 7.63
N SER A 305 10.80 18.27 8.67
CA SER A 305 10.74 19.26 9.77
C SER A 305 11.22 20.67 9.40
N TYR A 306 11.89 20.82 8.25
CA TYR A 306 12.43 22.10 7.77
C TYR A 306 11.60 22.70 6.63
N ARG A 307 10.41 22.15 6.35
CA ARG A 307 9.57 22.67 5.27
C ARG A 307 9.09 24.07 5.59
N ILE A 308 9.31 24.98 4.63
CA ILE A 308 8.72 26.31 4.68
C ILE A 308 7.23 26.14 4.37
N GLU A 309 6.38 26.55 5.31
CA GLU A 309 4.94 26.60 5.06
C GLU A 309 4.67 27.56 3.89
N SER A 310 3.84 27.13 2.94
CA SER A 310 3.41 28.03 1.86
C SER A 310 2.79 29.26 2.50
N PHE A 311 3.25 30.44 2.14
CA PHE A 311 2.56 31.68 2.49
C PHE A 311 1.10 31.52 2.06
N SER A 312 0.22 31.34 3.02
CA SER A 312 -1.21 31.56 2.82
C SER A 312 -1.32 32.96 2.26
N SER A 313 -1.87 33.11 1.06
CA SER A 313 -2.20 34.43 0.52
C SER A 313 -3.06 35.13 1.56
N ALA A 314 -2.41 35.98 2.32
CA ALA A 314 -3.05 36.80 3.32
C ALA A 314 -4.18 37.60 2.65
N THR A 315 -5.37 37.39 3.17
CA THR A 315 -6.46 38.34 3.28
C THR A 315 -6.36 39.55 2.33
N SER A 316 -7.24 39.56 1.33
CA SER A 316 -7.62 40.82 0.65
C SER A 316 -7.88 41.90 1.70
N PRO A 317 -7.35 43.12 1.53
CA PRO A 317 -7.68 44.20 2.44
C PRO A 317 -9.18 44.41 2.40
N GLN A 318 -9.83 44.37 3.55
CA GLN A 318 -11.21 44.83 3.70
C GLN A 318 -11.25 46.30 3.26
N GLU A 319 -11.91 46.57 2.16
CA GLU A 319 -12.29 47.93 1.81
C GLU A 319 -13.16 48.51 2.93
N SER A 320 -12.62 49.46 3.66
CA SER A 320 -13.37 50.22 4.63
C SER A 320 -14.43 51.05 3.87
N PRO A 321 -15.70 51.01 4.26
CA PRO A 321 -16.72 51.86 3.61
C PRO A 321 -16.43 53.31 3.89
N CYS A 322 -16.15 54.05 2.82
CA CYS A 322 -16.01 55.50 2.84
C CYS A 322 -17.38 56.15 3.19
N THR A 323 -17.54 56.57 4.44
CA THR A 323 -18.69 57.40 4.85
C THR A 323 -18.54 58.75 4.24
N ARG A 324 -19.28 59.05 3.17
CA ARG A 324 -19.54 60.42 2.72
C ARG A 324 -20.44 61.09 3.76
N LYS A 325 -19.92 62.10 4.44
CA LYS A 325 -20.74 63.13 5.11
C LYS A 325 -21.08 64.18 4.11
N SER A 326 -22.36 64.43 3.94
CA SER A 326 -23.01 65.63 3.31
C SER A 326 -22.70 66.88 4.06
#